data_c3dcbf7d413fc174f1a36473f4eb2dc2
#
_entry.id   c3dcbf7d413fc174f1a36473f4eb2dc2
#
_cell.length_a   1.000
_cell.length_b   1.000
_cell.length_c   1.000
_cell.angle_alpha   90.00
_cell.angle_beta   90.00
_cell.angle_gamma   90.00
#
_symmetry.space_group_name_H-M   'P 1'
#
loop_
_entity.id
_entity.type
_entity.pdbx_description
1 polymer ?
#
loop_
_entity_poly.entity_id
_entity_poly.type
_entity_poly.pdbx_seq_one_letter_code
_entity_poly.pdbx_strand_id
1 'polypeptide(L)'
;MSYLTLGSLYLEFPEHQNGSGFYRELNLENATTTTRYQVDDVTYTRTTFASFTDNVIIMHIKASKANALNFTIAYNCPLVHKVNVQNDQLTVTCQGKEQEGLKAALRAECQIQVKTNGTLRPAGNTLQINEGTEATLYISAATNYVNYQDVSADESHRTSEYLKRAMQIPYEKALKNHIAYYKKQFDRVRLTLPAGKASQLETPKRIENFGNGEDMACLLYTSDAA
;
A
#
# COMPACT_ATOMS: atom_id res chain seq x y z
N MET A 1 -21.50 -2.76 15.26
CA MET A 1 -20.19 -2.06 15.18
C MET A 1 -19.93 -1.79 13.71
N SER A 2 -19.76 -0.55 13.28
CA SER A 2 -19.45 -0.25 11.89
C SER A 2 -17.95 -0.34 11.68
N TYR A 3 -17.54 -1.19 10.71
CA TYR A 3 -16.16 -1.21 10.24
C TYR A 3 -15.94 -0.01 9.32
N LEU A 4 -15.02 0.87 9.68
CA LEU A 4 -14.65 2.02 8.87
C LEU A 4 -13.20 1.87 8.42
N THR A 5 -12.93 2.31 7.20
CA THR A 5 -11.54 2.34 6.72
C THR A 5 -10.77 3.39 7.51
N LEU A 6 -9.49 3.13 7.77
CA LEU A 6 -8.60 4.12 8.37
C LEU A 6 -8.40 5.33 7.44
N GLY A 7 -8.52 5.14 6.14
CA GLY A 7 -8.45 6.19 5.14
C GLY A 7 -7.80 5.73 3.84
N SER A 8 -7.55 6.70 2.98
CA SER A 8 -6.92 6.51 1.67
C SER A 8 -5.71 7.42 1.52
N LEU A 9 -4.60 6.83 1.12
CA LEU A 9 -3.40 7.54 0.72
C LEU A 9 -3.46 7.82 -0.78
N TYR A 10 -3.40 9.09 -1.16
CA TYR A 10 -3.40 9.53 -2.55
C TYR A 10 -1.99 9.92 -2.98
N LEU A 11 -1.62 9.48 -4.16
CA LEU A 11 -0.42 9.92 -4.85
C LEU A 11 -0.87 10.63 -6.12
N GLU A 12 -0.70 11.94 -6.13
CA GLU A 12 -1.16 12.80 -7.21
C GLU A 12 0.01 13.16 -8.12
N PHE A 13 -0.06 12.74 -9.38
CA PHE A 13 0.93 13.00 -10.42
C PHE A 13 0.32 13.97 -11.43
N PRO A 14 0.53 15.28 -11.33
CA PRO A 14 -0.21 16.28 -12.10
C PRO A 14 -0.01 16.19 -13.61
N GLU A 15 1.14 15.68 -14.06
CA GLU A 15 1.49 15.62 -15.49
C GLU A 15 1.30 14.23 -16.12
N HIS A 16 0.67 13.28 -15.41
CA HIS A 16 0.54 11.88 -15.88
C HIS A 16 -0.81 11.57 -16.55
N GLN A 17 -1.54 12.58 -17.00
CA GLN A 17 -2.88 12.42 -17.61
C GLN A 17 -2.86 11.63 -18.92
N ASN A 18 -1.77 11.74 -19.70
CA ASN A 18 -1.59 11.05 -20.98
C ASN A 18 -0.80 9.73 -20.85
N GLY A 19 -0.83 9.11 -19.68
CA GLY A 19 -0.13 7.85 -19.46
C GLY A 19 -0.61 6.73 -20.39
N SER A 20 0.31 5.88 -20.82
CA SER A 20 0.08 4.75 -21.73
C SER A 20 0.81 3.50 -21.25
N GLY A 21 0.58 2.36 -21.93
CA GLY A 21 1.29 1.12 -21.61
C GLY A 21 1.07 0.62 -20.18
N PHE A 22 -0.14 0.82 -19.63
CA PHE A 22 -0.46 0.44 -18.27
C PHE A 22 -0.37 -1.06 -18.05
N TYR A 23 0.39 -1.45 -17.05
CA TYR A 23 0.52 -2.81 -16.56
C TYR A 23 0.28 -2.84 -15.05
N ARG A 24 -0.54 -3.76 -14.58
CA ARG A 24 -0.79 -4.05 -13.17
C ARG A 24 -0.63 -5.53 -12.91
N GLU A 25 0.06 -5.86 -11.85
CA GLU A 25 0.27 -7.22 -11.39
C GLU A 25 0.10 -7.33 -9.88
N LEU A 26 -0.57 -8.38 -9.43
CA LEU A 26 -0.43 -8.94 -8.10
C LEU A 26 0.33 -10.25 -8.24
N ASN A 27 1.58 -10.28 -7.80
CA ASN A 27 2.40 -11.47 -7.81
C ASN A 27 2.16 -12.28 -6.54
N LEU A 28 1.39 -13.36 -6.65
CA LEU A 28 1.04 -14.22 -5.51
C LEU A 28 2.23 -15.01 -4.97
N GLU A 29 3.27 -15.27 -5.77
CA GLU A 29 4.46 -15.99 -5.32
C GLU A 29 5.36 -15.14 -4.42
N ASN A 30 5.27 -13.82 -4.57
CA ASN A 30 6.11 -12.86 -3.85
C ASN A 30 5.31 -11.94 -2.92
N ALA A 31 3.97 -12.00 -2.96
CA ALA A 31 3.05 -11.08 -2.29
C ALA A 31 3.40 -9.59 -2.54
N THR A 32 3.65 -9.27 -3.80
CA THR A 32 3.97 -7.91 -4.24
C THR A 32 2.96 -7.43 -5.28
N THR A 33 2.64 -6.15 -5.27
CA THR A 33 1.92 -5.51 -6.37
C THR A 33 2.88 -4.65 -7.17
N THR A 34 2.74 -4.68 -8.50
CA THR A 34 3.50 -3.82 -9.40
C THR A 34 2.53 -3.05 -10.29
N THR A 35 2.76 -1.75 -10.41
CA THR A 35 2.12 -0.91 -11.42
C THR A 35 3.21 -0.27 -12.26
N ARG A 36 3.11 -0.39 -13.58
CA ARG A 36 4.02 0.23 -14.53
C ARG A 36 3.21 0.94 -15.62
N TYR A 37 3.65 2.10 -16.02
CA TYR A 37 3.09 2.87 -17.14
C TYR A 37 4.14 3.84 -17.68
N GLN A 38 3.86 4.44 -18.81
CA GLN A 38 4.74 5.38 -19.49
C GLN A 38 4.02 6.71 -19.70
N VAL A 39 4.71 7.80 -19.43
CA VAL A 39 4.33 9.16 -19.82
C VAL A 39 5.46 9.71 -20.67
N ASP A 40 5.15 10.13 -21.88
CA ASP A 40 6.15 10.48 -22.89
C ASP A 40 7.20 9.37 -23.04
N ASP A 41 8.46 9.67 -22.77
CA ASP A 41 9.57 8.73 -22.84
C ASP A 41 10.09 8.27 -21.45
N VAL A 42 9.29 8.50 -20.39
CA VAL A 42 9.60 8.10 -19.02
C VAL A 42 8.71 6.95 -18.59
N THR A 43 9.32 5.84 -18.16
CA THR A 43 8.60 4.73 -17.54
C THR A 43 8.59 4.89 -16.03
N TYR A 44 7.40 4.79 -15.45
CA TYR A 44 7.18 4.82 -14.00
C TYR A 44 6.83 3.43 -13.50
N THR A 45 7.53 2.98 -12.47
CA THR A 45 7.28 1.68 -11.83
C THR A 45 7.03 1.89 -10.35
N ARG A 46 5.95 1.30 -9.84
CA ARG A 46 5.62 1.30 -8.42
C ARG A 46 5.47 -0.14 -7.95
N THR A 47 6.27 -0.52 -6.96
CA THR A 47 6.19 -1.83 -6.28
C THR A 47 5.75 -1.62 -4.85
N THR A 48 4.74 -2.38 -4.41
CA THR A 48 4.20 -2.27 -3.05
C THR A 48 4.08 -3.65 -2.42
N PHE A 49 4.42 -3.74 -1.14
CA PHE A 49 4.21 -4.94 -0.33
C PHE A 49 3.93 -4.59 1.14
N ALA A 50 3.19 -5.45 1.82
CA ALA A 50 2.96 -5.36 3.26
C ALA A 50 3.98 -6.24 3.99
N SER A 51 4.98 -5.62 4.61
CA SER A 51 6.03 -6.34 5.34
C SER A 51 5.48 -6.85 6.67
N PHE A 52 5.30 -8.15 6.78
CA PHE A 52 4.87 -8.78 8.02
C PHE A 52 5.93 -8.67 9.12
N THR A 53 7.21 -8.74 8.76
CA THR A 53 8.33 -8.68 9.71
C THR A 53 8.50 -7.30 10.34
N ASP A 54 8.10 -6.24 9.62
CA ASP A 54 8.32 -4.86 10.03
C ASP A 54 7.03 -4.14 10.43
N ASN A 55 5.85 -4.76 10.17
CA ASN A 55 4.52 -4.19 10.41
C ASN A 55 4.29 -2.86 9.69
N VAL A 56 4.78 -2.74 8.47
CA VAL A 56 4.62 -1.56 7.61
C VAL A 56 4.26 -1.97 6.19
N ILE A 57 3.57 -1.07 5.47
CA ILE A 57 3.48 -1.18 4.02
C ILE A 57 4.65 -0.38 3.43
N ILE A 58 5.38 -0.99 2.51
CA ILE A 58 6.47 -0.35 1.79
C ILE A 58 6.06 -0.18 0.34
N MET A 59 6.14 1.05 -0.16
CA MET A 59 5.87 1.39 -1.55
C MET A 59 7.10 2.07 -2.14
N HIS A 60 7.67 1.46 -3.16
CA HIS A 60 8.82 2.01 -3.89
C HIS A 60 8.39 2.46 -5.28
N ILE A 61 8.72 3.70 -5.63
CA ILE A 61 8.36 4.34 -6.89
C ILE A 61 9.65 4.76 -7.58
N LYS A 62 9.77 4.41 -8.85
CA LYS A 62 10.95 4.72 -9.67
C LYS A 62 10.55 5.27 -11.03
N ALA A 63 11.21 6.34 -11.46
CA ALA A 63 11.19 6.83 -12.82
C ALA A 63 12.42 6.31 -13.60
N SER A 64 12.28 6.04 -14.89
CA SER A 64 13.39 5.56 -15.74
C SER A 64 14.39 6.65 -16.10
N LYS A 65 14.04 7.92 -15.89
CA LYS A 65 14.92 9.08 -16.10
C LYS A 65 15.19 9.82 -14.80
N ALA A 66 16.36 10.40 -14.69
CA ALA A 66 16.74 11.23 -13.55
C ALA A 66 15.84 12.46 -13.44
N ASN A 67 15.51 12.84 -12.20
CA ASN A 67 14.73 14.03 -11.86
C ASN A 67 13.31 14.09 -12.45
N ALA A 68 12.79 12.94 -12.92
CA ALA A 68 11.47 12.88 -13.56
C ALA A 68 10.33 12.53 -12.58
N LEU A 69 10.64 12.23 -11.31
CA LEU A 69 9.64 11.84 -10.33
C LEU A 69 9.14 13.06 -9.55
N ASN A 70 7.93 13.52 -9.90
CA ASN A 70 7.23 14.61 -9.25
C ASN A 70 5.83 14.17 -8.85
N PHE A 71 5.48 14.24 -7.56
CA PHE A 71 4.13 13.91 -7.10
C PHE A 71 3.86 14.47 -5.70
N THR A 72 2.58 14.53 -5.38
CA THR A 72 2.09 14.96 -4.06
C THR A 72 1.48 13.78 -3.32
N ILE A 73 1.80 13.67 -2.04
CA ILE A 73 1.19 12.72 -1.11
C ILE A 73 0.12 13.45 -0.32
N ALA A 74 -1.12 12.97 -0.42
CA ALA A 74 -2.27 13.45 0.34
C ALA A 74 -2.96 12.28 1.05
N TYR A 75 -3.68 12.59 2.12
CA TYR A 75 -4.43 11.59 2.87
C TYR A 75 -5.85 12.07 3.15
N ASN A 76 -6.82 11.17 3.01
CA ASN A 76 -8.21 11.42 3.36
C ASN A 76 -8.75 10.27 4.20
N CYS A 77 -9.54 10.60 5.21
CA CYS A 77 -10.13 9.65 6.15
C CYS A 77 -11.61 9.98 6.38
N PRO A 78 -12.52 8.99 6.38
CA PRO A 78 -13.94 9.22 6.66
C PRO A 78 -14.22 9.46 8.15
N LEU A 79 -13.24 9.25 9.02
CA LEU A 79 -13.31 9.51 10.45
C LEU A 79 -12.96 10.97 10.76
N VAL A 80 -13.27 11.42 11.98
CA VAL A 80 -12.69 12.66 12.50
C VAL A 80 -11.18 12.50 12.57
N HIS A 81 -10.45 13.32 11.85
CA HIS A 81 -9.00 13.19 11.72
C HIS A 81 -8.28 14.52 11.65
N LYS A 82 -6.99 14.48 11.91
CA LYS A 82 -6.05 15.58 11.69
C LYS A 82 -4.86 15.07 10.90
N VAL A 83 -4.41 15.85 9.95
CA VAL A 83 -3.20 15.60 9.18
C VAL A 83 -2.15 16.63 9.60
N ASN A 84 -0.96 16.15 9.95
CA ASN A 84 0.20 16.96 10.26
C ASN A 84 1.37 16.53 9.38
N VAL A 85 2.04 17.50 8.77
CA VAL A 85 3.20 17.25 7.92
C VAL A 85 4.41 17.98 8.47
N GLN A 86 5.47 17.23 8.77
CA GLN A 86 6.73 17.77 9.27
C GLN A 86 7.89 17.10 8.55
N ASN A 87 8.76 17.90 7.95
CA ASN A 87 9.93 17.43 7.20
C ASN A 87 9.56 16.41 6.11
N ASP A 88 9.90 15.15 6.33
CA ASP A 88 9.73 14.01 5.44
C ASP A 88 8.60 13.05 5.89
N GLN A 89 7.79 13.47 6.88
CA GLN A 89 6.74 12.66 7.50
C GLN A 89 5.37 13.31 7.43
N LEU A 90 4.37 12.52 7.07
CA LEU A 90 2.95 12.84 7.16
C LEU A 90 2.32 11.96 8.23
N THR A 91 1.71 12.58 9.24
CA THR A 91 1.05 11.88 10.35
C THR A 91 -0.44 12.18 10.33
N VAL A 92 -1.26 11.14 10.41
CA VAL A 92 -2.72 11.23 10.47
C VAL A 92 -3.20 10.61 11.77
N THR A 93 -3.85 11.40 12.60
CA THR A 93 -4.53 10.91 13.80
C THR A 93 -6.02 10.84 13.57
N CYS A 94 -6.63 9.71 13.89
CA CYS A 94 -8.05 9.45 13.68
C CYS A 94 -8.72 9.04 14.99
N GLN A 95 -10.01 9.38 15.10
CA GLN A 95 -10.85 8.98 16.23
C GLN A 95 -12.11 8.30 15.72
N GLY A 96 -12.53 7.23 16.37
CA GLY A 96 -13.78 6.55 16.09
C GLY A 96 -15.00 7.46 16.28
N LYS A 97 -16.17 7.01 15.80
CA LYS A 97 -17.43 7.75 15.97
C LYS A 97 -18.13 7.34 17.26
N GLU A 98 -18.79 8.30 17.89
CA GLU A 98 -19.75 8.02 18.95
C GLU A 98 -20.89 7.15 18.45
N GLN A 99 -21.33 6.16 19.22
CA GLN A 99 -22.44 5.28 18.88
C GLN A 99 -23.34 5.09 20.10
N GLU A 100 -24.63 5.28 19.93
CA GLU A 100 -25.68 5.04 20.97
C GLU A 100 -25.35 5.72 22.32
N GLY A 101 -24.83 6.94 22.28
CA GLY A 101 -24.45 7.70 23.48
C GLY A 101 -23.13 7.29 24.13
N LEU A 102 -22.42 6.30 23.57
CA LEU A 102 -21.10 5.90 24.03
C LEU A 102 -20.01 6.71 23.31
N LYS A 103 -19.17 7.38 24.05
CA LYS A 103 -18.05 8.16 23.50
C LYS A 103 -17.07 7.25 22.76
N ALA A 104 -16.54 7.74 21.66
CA ALA A 104 -15.52 7.05 20.92
C ALA A 104 -14.22 6.94 21.74
N ALA A 105 -13.87 5.72 22.11
CA ALA A 105 -12.64 5.42 22.85
C ALA A 105 -11.51 4.92 21.93
N LEU A 106 -11.86 4.39 20.75
CA LEU A 106 -10.89 3.87 19.79
C LEU A 106 -10.25 5.02 19.01
N ARG A 107 -8.92 5.07 19.05
CA ARG A 107 -8.08 5.99 18.29
C ARG A 107 -7.15 5.21 17.39
N ALA A 108 -6.74 5.84 16.31
CA ALA A 108 -5.76 5.29 15.38
C ALA A 108 -4.80 6.37 14.92
N GLU A 109 -3.59 5.97 14.59
CA GLU A 109 -2.62 6.81 13.92
C GLU A 109 -2.05 6.09 12.70
N CYS A 110 -1.85 6.85 11.61
CA CYS A 110 -1.11 6.42 10.43
C CYS A 110 0.04 7.39 10.21
N GLN A 111 1.25 6.88 10.11
CA GLN A 111 2.44 7.66 9.78
C GLN A 111 2.99 7.19 8.44
N ILE A 112 3.27 8.15 7.55
CA ILE A 112 3.90 7.94 6.26
C ILE A 112 5.23 8.68 6.27
N GLN A 113 6.33 7.93 6.18
CA GLN A 113 7.67 8.48 6.09
C GLN A 113 8.24 8.25 4.70
N VAL A 114 8.92 9.26 4.13
CA VAL A 114 9.41 9.22 2.76
C VAL A 114 10.94 9.29 2.74
N LYS A 115 11.55 8.40 1.95
CA LYS A 115 12.95 8.51 1.51
C LYS A 115 12.97 8.72 0.01
N THR A 116 13.68 9.74 -0.45
CA THR A 116 13.86 10.02 -1.88
C THR A 116 15.21 10.65 -2.13
N ASN A 117 15.68 10.58 -3.38
CA ASN A 117 16.82 11.34 -3.86
C ASN A 117 16.42 12.69 -4.47
N GLY A 118 15.10 13.01 -4.47
CA GLY A 118 14.57 14.32 -4.84
C GLY A 118 14.41 15.25 -3.64
N THR A 119 13.75 16.39 -3.87
CA THR A 119 13.44 17.38 -2.82
C THR A 119 12.09 17.09 -2.20
N LEU A 120 12.02 17.08 -0.86
CA LEU A 120 10.78 16.97 -0.08
C LEU A 120 10.37 18.37 0.41
N ARG A 121 9.07 18.71 0.25
CA ARG A 121 8.50 19.97 0.72
C ARG A 121 7.13 19.77 1.34
N PRO A 122 6.94 20.10 2.63
CA PRO A 122 5.60 20.21 3.21
C PRO A 122 4.80 21.33 2.50
N ALA A 123 3.55 21.04 2.16
CA ALA A 123 2.62 21.98 1.53
C ALA A 123 1.23 21.85 2.17
N GLY A 124 0.99 22.58 3.26
CA GLY A 124 -0.21 22.41 4.07
C GLY A 124 -0.32 21.02 4.66
N ASN A 125 -1.38 20.29 4.32
CA ASN A 125 -1.63 18.92 4.79
C ASN A 125 -1.08 17.85 3.81
N THR A 126 -0.18 18.23 2.89
CA THR A 126 0.39 17.34 1.89
C THR A 126 1.92 17.39 1.92
N LEU A 127 2.54 16.36 1.37
CA LEU A 127 3.98 16.29 1.22
C LEU A 127 4.33 16.16 -0.28
N GLN A 128 5.11 17.07 -0.80
CA GLN A 128 5.50 17.12 -2.21
C GLN A 128 6.89 16.54 -2.41
N ILE A 129 7.03 15.74 -3.43
CA ILE A 129 8.29 15.23 -3.95
C ILE A 129 8.55 15.89 -5.30
N ASN A 130 9.71 16.48 -5.48
CA ASN A 130 10.11 17.14 -6.72
C ASN A 130 11.51 16.68 -7.15
N GLU A 131 11.68 16.53 -8.46
CA GLU A 131 12.95 16.23 -9.11
C GLU A 131 13.64 14.97 -8.58
N GLY A 132 12.83 13.98 -8.16
CA GLY A 132 13.33 12.68 -7.75
C GLY A 132 13.54 11.74 -8.95
N THR A 133 14.30 10.69 -8.73
CA THR A 133 14.37 9.52 -9.62
C THR A 133 13.68 8.33 -8.96
N GLU A 134 13.74 8.29 -7.64
CA GLU A 134 13.10 7.26 -6.83
C GLU A 134 12.58 7.81 -5.51
N ALA A 135 11.54 7.18 -4.99
CA ALA A 135 11.01 7.46 -3.67
C ALA A 135 10.52 6.15 -3.01
N THR A 136 10.77 6.00 -1.73
CA THR A 136 10.24 4.90 -0.92
C THR A 136 9.40 5.47 0.20
N LEU A 137 8.13 5.06 0.23
CA LEU A 137 7.18 5.39 1.27
C LEU A 137 7.10 4.21 2.24
N TYR A 138 7.29 4.50 3.52
CA TYR A 138 7.08 3.58 4.63
C TYR A 138 5.79 4.00 5.34
N ILE A 139 4.78 3.13 5.37
CA ILE A 139 3.45 3.43 5.89
C ILE A 139 3.21 2.51 7.08
N SER A 140 3.06 3.10 8.24
CA SER A 140 2.75 2.42 9.50
C SER A 140 1.39 2.86 10.01
N ALA A 141 0.62 1.94 10.56
CA ALA A 141 -0.65 2.26 11.18
C ALA A 141 -0.85 1.41 12.44
N ALA A 142 -1.38 2.02 13.48
CA ALA A 142 -1.73 1.35 14.72
C ALA A 142 -2.94 2.00 15.38
N THR A 143 -3.54 1.25 16.29
CA THR A 143 -4.62 1.73 17.15
C THR A 143 -4.21 1.64 18.61
N ASN A 144 -4.97 2.30 19.48
CA ASN A 144 -4.84 2.14 20.93
C ASN A 144 -5.48 0.84 21.46
N TYR A 145 -5.96 -0.04 20.58
CA TYR A 145 -6.60 -1.29 20.96
C TYR A 145 -5.59 -2.31 21.48
N VAL A 146 -5.86 -2.88 22.64
CA VAL A 146 -5.14 -4.01 23.24
C VAL A 146 -6.02 -5.26 23.17
N ASN A 147 -7.24 -5.18 23.71
CA ASN A 147 -8.26 -6.22 23.65
C ASN A 147 -9.65 -5.58 23.83
N TYR A 148 -10.71 -6.38 23.85
CA TYR A 148 -12.09 -5.90 23.91
C TYR A 148 -12.45 -5.13 25.19
N GLN A 149 -11.65 -5.23 26.26
CA GLN A 149 -11.82 -4.51 27.53
C GLN A 149 -10.79 -3.38 27.73
N ASP A 150 -9.78 -3.30 26.85
CA ASP A 150 -8.64 -2.41 27.01
C ASP A 150 -8.27 -1.70 25.71
N VAL A 151 -8.34 -0.38 25.74
CA VAL A 151 -7.94 0.52 24.65
C VAL A 151 -6.90 1.54 25.15
N SER A 152 -6.00 1.11 26.03
CA SER A 152 -5.00 1.98 26.69
C SER A 152 -3.66 2.06 25.96
N ALA A 153 -3.46 1.32 24.87
CA ALA A 153 -2.19 1.38 24.16
C ALA A 153 -1.94 2.76 23.54
N ASP A 154 -0.67 3.07 23.33
CA ASP A 154 -0.21 4.28 22.66
C ASP A 154 -0.01 3.99 21.15
N GLU A 155 -0.97 4.43 20.36
CA GLU A 155 -0.97 4.29 18.90
C GLU A 155 0.22 5.00 18.24
N SER A 156 0.61 6.16 18.77
CA SER A 156 1.72 6.96 18.25
C SER A 156 3.07 6.31 18.51
N HIS A 157 3.27 5.78 19.70
CA HIS A 157 4.47 5.02 20.03
C HIS A 157 4.60 3.77 19.13
N ARG A 158 3.50 3.03 18.94
CA ARG A 158 3.48 1.82 18.08
C ARG A 158 3.87 2.13 16.64
N THR A 159 3.25 3.14 16.03
CA THR A 159 3.54 3.53 14.64
C THR A 159 4.98 4.00 14.48
N SER A 160 5.47 4.81 15.39
CA SER A 160 6.84 5.33 15.37
C SER A 160 7.89 4.22 15.50
N GLU A 161 7.68 3.25 16.39
CA GLU A 161 8.61 2.12 16.56
C GLU A 161 8.65 1.20 15.33
N TYR A 162 7.50 0.96 14.66
CA TYR A 162 7.46 0.20 13.42
C TYR A 162 8.23 0.90 12.30
N LEU A 163 8.01 2.21 12.11
CA LEU A 163 8.72 2.99 11.12
C LEU A 163 10.23 3.02 11.39
N LYS A 164 10.62 3.31 12.62
CA LYS A 164 12.03 3.38 13.04
C LYS A 164 12.77 2.08 12.69
N ARG A 165 12.17 0.92 12.95
CA ARG A 165 12.76 -0.38 12.61
C ARG A 165 12.82 -0.59 11.10
N ALA A 166 11.72 -0.36 10.39
CA ALA A 166 11.65 -0.57 8.95
C ALA A 166 12.63 0.31 8.17
N MET A 167 12.81 1.55 8.59
CA MET A 167 13.69 2.51 7.92
C MET A 167 15.19 2.24 8.12
N GLN A 168 15.58 1.39 9.07
CA GLN A 168 16.97 0.95 9.22
C GLN A 168 17.39 -0.06 8.15
N ILE A 169 16.43 -0.63 7.44
CA ILE A 169 16.67 -1.67 6.45
C ILE A 169 16.58 -1.05 5.04
N PRO A 170 17.62 -1.21 4.19
CA PRO A 170 17.53 -0.81 2.78
C PRO A 170 16.36 -1.51 2.07
N TYR A 171 15.71 -0.82 1.13
CA TYR A 171 14.53 -1.31 0.40
C TYR A 171 14.74 -2.72 -0.18
N GLU A 172 15.84 -2.95 -0.89
CA GLU A 172 16.14 -4.25 -1.50
C GLU A 172 16.24 -5.39 -0.48
N LYS A 173 16.80 -5.10 0.70
CA LYS A 173 16.87 -6.07 1.79
C LYS A 173 15.50 -6.29 2.42
N ALA A 174 14.70 -5.25 2.60
CA ALA A 174 13.33 -5.34 3.11
C ALA A 174 12.45 -6.20 2.19
N LEU A 175 12.52 -5.98 0.87
CA LEU A 175 11.82 -6.77 -0.14
C LEU A 175 12.26 -8.25 -0.09
N LYS A 176 13.56 -8.52 -0.03
CA LYS A 176 14.09 -9.89 0.07
C LYS A 176 13.61 -10.60 1.35
N ASN A 177 13.61 -9.91 2.49
CA ASN A 177 13.14 -10.44 3.76
C ASN A 177 11.64 -10.75 3.71
N HIS A 178 10.83 -9.83 3.13
CA HIS A 178 9.40 -10.00 2.93
C HIS A 178 9.11 -11.27 2.10
N ILE A 179 9.73 -11.40 0.93
CA ILE A 179 9.55 -12.56 0.04
C ILE A 179 9.96 -13.86 0.77
N ALA A 180 11.11 -13.87 1.43
CA ALA A 180 11.58 -15.04 2.13
C ALA A 180 10.65 -15.48 3.28
N TYR A 181 10.09 -14.52 4.03
CA TYR A 181 9.12 -14.80 5.08
C TYR A 181 7.81 -15.31 4.51
N TYR A 182 7.27 -14.63 3.49
CA TYR A 182 6.02 -15.01 2.84
C TYR A 182 6.08 -16.41 2.26
N LYS A 183 7.14 -16.75 1.53
CA LYS A 183 7.31 -18.07 0.91
C LYS A 183 7.33 -19.21 1.92
N LYS A 184 7.83 -19.00 3.13
CA LYS A 184 7.75 -20.01 4.21
C LYS A 184 6.32 -20.41 4.56
N GLN A 185 5.34 -19.55 4.32
CA GLN A 185 3.91 -19.83 4.55
C GLN A 185 3.25 -20.29 3.25
N PHE A 186 3.43 -19.54 2.17
CA PHE A 186 2.77 -19.76 0.88
C PHE A 186 3.15 -21.10 0.24
N ASP A 187 4.43 -21.46 0.26
CA ASP A 187 4.93 -22.69 -0.37
C ASP A 187 4.55 -23.99 0.39
N ARG A 188 3.88 -23.88 1.54
CA ARG A 188 3.40 -25.05 2.32
C ARG A 188 2.22 -25.77 1.70
N VAL A 189 1.45 -25.07 0.89
CA VAL A 189 0.28 -25.62 0.20
C VAL A 189 0.36 -25.24 -1.27
N ARG A 190 0.25 -26.22 -2.15
CA ARG A 190 0.24 -26.02 -3.59
C ARG A 190 -0.93 -26.76 -4.22
N LEU A 191 -1.76 -26.03 -4.94
CA LEU A 191 -2.82 -26.59 -5.78
C LEU A 191 -2.48 -26.29 -7.25
N THR A 192 -2.39 -27.34 -8.06
CA THR A 192 -2.17 -27.20 -9.50
C THR A 192 -3.40 -27.67 -10.23
N LEU A 193 -4.01 -26.78 -11.00
CA LEU A 193 -5.15 -27.08 -11.86
C LEU A 193 -4.71 -27.13 -13.32
N PRO A 194 -5.40 -27.89 -14.17
CA PRO A 194 -5.13 -27.88 -15.61
C PRO A 194 -5.27 -26.45 -16.17
N ALA A 195 -4.24 -25.98 -16.82
CA ALA A 195 -4.22 -24.65 -17.43
C ALA A 195 -4.58 -24.74 -18.91
N GLY A 196 -5.69 -24.09 -19.31
CA GLY A 196 -6.07 -23.91 -20.71
C GLY A 196 -5.45 -22.66 -21.32
N LYS A 197 -5.75 -22.39 -22.60
CA LYS A 197 -5.30 -21.16 -23.27
C LYS A 197 -5.78 -19.88 -22.59
N ALA A 198 -6.96 -19.94 -21.96
CA ALA A 198 -7.54 -18.83 -21.20
C ALA A 198 -6.66 -18.39 -20.00
N SER A 199 -5.84 -19.27 -19.46
CA SER A 199 -4.92 -18.93 -18.36
C SER A 199 -3.87 -17.88 -18.70
N GLN A 200 -3.64 -17.63 -19.99
CA GLN A 200 -2.72 -16.60 -20.50
C GLN A 200 -3.39 -15.22 -20.65
N LEU A 201 -4.70 -15.13 -20.47
CA LEU A 201 -5.43 -13.87 -20.55
C LEU A 201 -5.32 -13.11 -19.21
N GLU A 202 -5.53 -11.81 -19.30
CA GLU A 202 -5.66 -10.95 -18.13
C GLU A 202 -6.87 -11.35 -17.27
N THR A 203 -6.75 -11.26 -15.95
CA THR A 203 -7.79 -11.68 -14.99
C THR A 203 -9.20 -11.14 -15.31
N PRO A 204 -9.41 -9.84 -15.68
CA PRO A 204 -10.75 -9.36 -16.04
C PRO A 204 -11.37 -10.13 -17.20
N LYS A 205 -10.58 -10.43 -18.25
CA LYS A 205 -11.04 -11.21 -19.42
C LYS A 205 -11.34 -12.66 -19.06
N ARG A 206 -10.56 -13.24 -18.15
CA ARG A 206 -10.82 -14.59 -17.63
C ARG A 206 -12.13 -14.67 -16.88
N ILE A 207 -12.41 -13.68 -16.01
CA ILE A 207 -13.68 -13.59 -15.26
C ILE A 207 -14.86 -13.40 -16.22
N GLU A 208 -14.74 -12.52 -17.21
CA GLU A 208 -15.76 -12.28 -18.24
C GLU A 208 -16.09 -13.54 -19.03
N ASN A 209 -15.09 -14.34 -19.41
CA ASN A 209 -15.22 -15.56 -20.21
C ASN A 209 -15.56 -16.80 -19.38
N PHE A 210 -15.60 -16.70 -18.06
CA PHE A 210 -15.85 -17.83 -17.16
C PHE A 210 -17.16 -18.57 -17.47
N GLY A 211 -18.23 -17.83 -17.81
CA GLY A 211 -19.54 -18.41 -18.15
C GLY A 211 -19.54 -19.32 -19.40
N ASN A 212 -18.48 -19.24 -20.21
CA ASN A 212 -18.32 -20.03 -21.43
C ASN A 212 -17.60 -21.38 -21.20
N GLY A 213 -17.22 -21.69 -19.96
CA GLY A 213 -16.68 -23.00 -19.55
C GLY A 213 -15.23 -23.30 -19.98
N GLU A 214 -14.51 -22.34 -20.54
CA GLU A 214 -13.16 -22.57 -21.07
C GLU A 214 -12.02 -22.42 -20.05
N ASP A 215 -12.30 -21.91 -18.87
CA ASP A 215 -11.27 -21.61 -17.85
C ASP A 215 -11.60 -22.22 -16.48
N MET A 216 -11.32 -23.50 -16.32
CA MET A 216 -11.55 -24.23 -15.07
C MET A 216 -10.72 -23.66 -13.88
N ALA A 217 -9.58 -23.05 -14.15
CA ALA A 217 -8.73 -22.44 -13.12
C ALA A 217 -9.33 -21.14 -12.56
N CYS A 218 -10.27 -20.51 -13.25
CA CYS A 218 -10.97 -19.31 -12.79
C CYS A 218 -11.97 -19.61 -11.66
N LEU A 219 -12.37 -20.86 -11.46
CA LEU A 219 -13.28 -21.31 -10.39
C LEU A 219 -12.77 -20.99 -8.98
N LEU A 220 -11.46 -20.91 -8.77
CA LEU A 220 -10.88 -20.56 -7.48
C LEU A 220 -11.21 -19.12 -7.05
N TYR A 221 -11.37 -18.19 -7.99
CA TYR A 221 -11.74 -16.82 -7.69
C TYR A 221 -13.22 -16.65 -7.29
N THR A 222 -14.07 -17.56 -7.72
CA THR A 222 -15.52 -17.48 -7.45
C THR A 222 -15.94 -18.22 -6.19
N SER A 223 -15.16 -19.21 -5.72
CA SER A 223 -15.46 -19.98 -4.52
C SER A 223 -15.22 -19.20 -3.22
N ASP A 224 -14.41 -18.15 -3.27
CA ASP A 224 -14.06 -17.34 -2.09
C ASP A 224 -14.98 -16.11 -1.92
N ALA A 225 -15.94 -15.92 -2.83
CA ALA A 225 -16.89 -14.82 -2.84
C ALA A 225 -18.31 -15.22 -2.36
N ALA A 226 -18.47 -16.42 -1.82
CA ALA A 226 -19.74 -16.94 -1.32
C ALA A 226 -19.86 -16.83 0.21
#